data_8ab35f19816115a9f3d924d72fe841aa
#
_entry.id   8ab35f19816115a9f3d924d72fe841aa
#
_cell.length_a   1.000
_cell.length_b   1.000
_cell.length_c   1.000
_cell.angle_alpha   90.00
_cell.angle_beta   90.00
_cell.angle_gamma   90.00
#
_symmetry.space_group_name_H-M   'P 1'
#
loop_
_entity.id
_entity.type
_entity.pdbx_description
1 polymer ?
#
loop_
_entity_poly.entity_id
_entity_poly.type
_entity_poly.pdbx_seq_one_letter_code
_entity_poly.pdbx_strand_id
1 'polypeptide(L)'
;MIEREVQKLKDAAEPQGGGASALGADRAGCPFDPSRDERKSAALVAQNATTERGVERITDFGFAREILRHTKVKQDGAGAEQVDVGNPEHVPVFYLDGEPHHSRRAAIVKFFMPKAIQTRYLAVMERTTDRLLAQLRSTGSAKLDEISFELAVSVASEIVGLTESNGHKLSQRLATLLRSTFSNATGLRGLRNKFNTFFYGTQFFVLDVMPSVRERKKRRREDIISQTLDKGYSNKAIMIECMTYATAGMVTTREFIVMAAWHLFDRPELRAQFVAADEEGQMAILQEILRLEPIAAMIYRRADEDIDTTTRGQVKARSKFAIDLRGVNSDEALVGPCPFALDPDRAKKLNQNGTFMSFGDGTHRCPGWQVALKETRVFLDRLLRVPGIRLERAPDMLWNAPLMSYELRNAIVTCDRV
;
A
#
# COMPACT_ATOMS: atom_id res chain seq x y z
N MET A 1 18.26 25.08 -37.86
CA MET A 1 18.33 23.60 -37.75
C MET A 1 17.62 23.10 -36.49
N ILE A 2 17.73 23.80 -35.38
CA ILE A 2 17.10 23.44 -34.09
C ILE A 2 15.57 23.58 -34.10
N GLU A 3 15.02 24.61 -34.79
CA GLU A 3 13.55 24.81 -34.88
C GLU A 3 12.82 23.73 -35.69
N ARG A 4 13.46 23.10 -36.64
CA ARG A 4 12.86 21.98 -37.43
C ARG A 4 12.83 20.66 -36.63
N GLU A 5 13.73 20.46 -35.70
CA GLU A 5 13.70 19.28 -34.81
C GLU A 5 12.68 19.43 -33.68
N VAL A 6 12.50 20.65 -33.17
CA VAL A 6 11.46 20.92 -32.15
C VAL A 6 10.06 20.78 -32.75
N GLN A 7 9.87 21.14 -34.03
CA GLN A 7 8.58 20.95 -34.72
C GLN A 7 8.28 19.47 -34.99
N LYS A 8 9.29 18.67 -35.36
CA LYS A 8 9.14 17.19 -35.48
C LYS A 8 8.81 16.50 -34.19
N LEU A 9 9.30 17.00 -33.04
CA LEU A 9 8.96 16.47 -31.72
C LEU A 9 7.54 16.88 -31.27
N LYS A 10 7.03 18.01 -31.74
CA LYS A 10 5.63 18.42 -31.48
C LYS A 10 4.64 17.63 -32.35
N ASP A 11 4.98 17.37 -33.61
CA ASP A 11 4.14 16.59 -34.53
C ASP A 11 4.12 15.07 -34.19
N ALA A 12 5.13 14.59 -33.45
CA ALA A 12 5.17 13.22 -32.92
C ALA A 12 4.42 13.02 -31.58
N ALA A 13 3.92 14.10 -30.99
CA ALA A 13 3.23 14.09 -29.70
C ALA A 13 1.70 14.20 -29.82
N GLU A 14 1.14 14.10 -31.03
CA GLU A 14 -0.30 13.90 -31.17
C GLU A 14 -0.66 12.46 -30.77
N PRO A 15 -1.54 12.25 -29.79
CA PRO A 15 -1.99 10.90 -29.44
C PRO A 15 -2.81 10.36 -30.62
N GLN A 16 -2.27 9.35 -31.29
CA GLN A 16 -3.07 8.53 -32.19
C GLN A 16 -4.23 7.98 -31.38
N GLY A 17 -5.42 8.50 -31.63
CA GLY A 17 -6.67 8.03 -31.05
C GLY A 17 -6.93 6.57 -31.40
N GLY A 18 -6.62 5.70 -30.48
CA GLY A 18 -6.87 4.28 -30.52
C GLY A 18 -7.25 3.79 -29.13
N GLY A 19 -8.54 3.65 -28.86
CA GLY A 19 -9.01 3.01 -27.64
C GLY A 19 -10.28 3.56 -26.98
N ALA A 20 -10.87 4.63 -27.48
CA ALA A 20 -12.10 5.18 -26.87
C ALA A 20 -13.42 4.57 -27.40
N SER A 21 -13.41 3.67 -28.38
CA SER A 21 -14.65 3.24 -29.03
C SER A 21 -15.18 1.84 -28.68
N ALA A 22 -14.47 1.07 -27.86
CA ALA A 22 -14.95 -0.26 -27.44
C ALA A 22 -15.71 -0.26 -26.10
N LEU A 23 -15.66 0.82 -25.32
CA LEU A 23 -16.21 0.89 -23.95
C LEU A 23 -17.69 1.34 -23.90
N GLY A 24 -18.31 1.66 -25.03
CA GLY A 24 -19.62 2.30 -25.07
C GLY A 24 -20.84 1.38 -25.21
N ALA A 25 -20.67 0.16 -25.68
CA ALA A 25 -21.80 -0.66 -26.12
C ALA A 25 -22.44 -1.56 -25.07
N ASP A 26 -21.71 -1.99 -24.02
CA ASP A 26 -22.20 -2.98 -23.06
C ASP A 26 -22.58 -2.48 -21.65
N ARG A 27 -22.60 -1.14 -21.46
CA ARG A 27 -22.96 -0.55 -20.16
C ARG A 27 -24.47 -0.40 -19.92
N ALA A 28 -25.32 -0.84 -20.83
CA ALA A 28 -26.77 -0.69 -20.73
C ALA A 28 -27.44 -1.40 -19.53
N GLY A 29 -26.72 -2.32 -18.87
CA GLY A 29 -27.18 -3.01 -17.67
C GLY A 29 -26.60 -2.53 -16.35
N CYS A 30 -25.79 -1.45 -16.36
CA CYS A 30 -25.19 -0.92 -15.14
C CYS A 30 -26.24 -0.18 -14.28
N PRO A 31 -26.47 -0.58 -13.01
CA PRO A 31 -27.40 0.12 -12.13
C PRO A 31 -26.86 1.48 -11.64
N PHE A 32 -25.60 1.78 -11.90
CA PHE A 32 -24.94 3.03 -11.61
C PHE A 32 -24.79 3.88 -12.87
N ASP A 33 -24.42 5.16 -12.73
CA ASP A 33 -24.12 5.99 -13.88
C ASP A 33 -22.89 5.43 -14.63
N PRO A 34 -23.07 4.86 -15.84
CA PRO A 34 -21.98 4.23 -16.58
C PRO A 34 -20.92 5.22 -17.09
N SER A 35 -21.21 6.53 -17.13
CA SER A 35 -20.27 7.58 -17.51
C SER A 35 -19.34 7.98 -16.36
N ARG A 36 -19.66 7.60 -15.14
CA ARG A 36 -18.94 8.05 -13.95
C ARG A 36 -17.82 7.08 -13.57
N ASP A 37 -16.58 7.56 -13.62
CA ASP A 37 -15.44 6.91 -13.00
C ASP A 37 -15.32 7.37 -11.54
N GLU A 38 -15.57 6.49 -10.61
CA GLU A 38 -15.53 6.82 -9.19
C GLU A 38 -14.13 6.77 -8.56
N ARG A 39 -13.11 6.45 -9.34
CA ARG A 39 -11.71 6.39 -8.90
C ARG A 39 -11.09 7.78 -8.84
N LYS A 40 -10.66 8.19 -7.66
CA LYS A 40 -10.02 9.50 -7.44
C LYS A 40 -8.62 9.60 -8.05
N SER A 41 -7.87 8.49 -8.07
CA SER A 41 -6.48 8.47 -8.54
C SER A 41 -6.33 8.03 -10.00
N ALA A 42 -7.43 7.84 -10.75
CA ALA A 42 -7.40 7.35 -12.12
C ALA A 42 -6.47 8.16 -13.04
N ALA A 43 -6.63 9.48 -13.06
CA ALA A 43 -5.83 10.37 -13.91
C ALA A 43 -4.34 10.36 -13.55
N LEU A 44 -4.01 10.42 -12.24
CA LEU A 44 -2.62 10.38 -11.77
C LEU A 44 -1.94 9.06 -12.14
N VAL A 45 -2.63 7.94 -11.94
CA VAL A 45 -2.07 6.62 -12.24
C VAL A 45 -1.95 6.42 -13.74
N ALA A 46 -2.94 6.81 -14.54
CA ALA A 46 -2.85 6.73 -16.00
C ALA A 46 -1.65 7.50 -16.56
N GLN A 47 -1.35 8.66 -15.97
CA GLN A 47 -0.24 9.51 -16.39
C GLN A 47 1.14 8.93 -15.99
N ASN A 48 1.24 8.28 -14.82
CA ASN A 48 2.53 7.96 -14.20
C ASN A 48 2.86 6.46 -14.16
N ALA A 49 1.85 5.58 -14.15
CA ALA A 49 2.04 4.14 -14.11
C ALA A 49 2.34 3.60 -15.52
N THR A 50 3.51 3.92 -16.03
CA THR A 50 4.00 3.47 -17.33
C THR A 50 4.87 2.22 -17.18
N THR A 51 4.86 1.36 -18.19
CA THR A 51 5.73 0.18 -18.26
C THR A 51 6.96 0.48 -19.12
N GLU A 52 8.11 -0.09 -18.73
CA GLU A 52 9.32 -0.04 -19.51
C GLU A 52 9.18 -0.84 -20.83
N ARG A 53 10.00 -0.49 -21.81
CA ARG A 53 10.03 -1.22 -23.09
C ARG A 53 10.43 -2.69 -22.85
N GLY A 54 9.63 -3.61 -23.39
CA GLY A 54 9.85 -5.06 -23.24
C GLY A 54 9.24 -5.67 -21.98
N VAL A 55 8.52 -4.89 -21.18
CA VAL A 55 7.71 -5.38 -20.06
C VAL A 55 6.25 -5.46 -20.49
N GLU A 56 5.64 -6.62 -20.39
CA GLU A 56 4.24 -6.83 -20.73
C GLU A 56 3.33 -6.34 -19.60
N ARG A 57 2.37 -5.44 -19.90
CA ARG A 57 1.36 -4.99 -18.96
C ARG A 57 0.17 -5.95 -18.94
N ILE A 58 -0.14 -6.49 -17.76
CA ILE A 58 -1.25 -7.41 -17.56
C ILE A 58 -2.39 -6.68 -16.87
N THR A 59 -3.58 -6.73 -17.50
CA THR A 59 -4.86 -6.18 -16.98
C THR A 59 -5.94 -7.26 -16.85
N ASP A 60 -5.71 -8.45 -17.37
CA ASP A 60 -6.57 -9.62 -17.27
C ASP A 60 -6.39 -10.32 -15.92
N PHE A 61 -7.48 -10.53 -15.19
CA PHE A 61 -7.45 -11.11 -13.83
C PHE A 61 -6.98 -12.56 -13.83
N GLY A 62 -7.46 -13.35 -14.80
CA GLY A 62 -7.15 -14.77 -14.90
C GLY A 62 -5.66 -14.99 -15.11
N PHE A 63 -5.09 -14.30 -16.09
CA PHE A 63 -3.67 -14.40 -16.41
C PHE A 63 -2.80 -13.80 -15.30
N ALA A 64 -3.17 -12.65 -14.72
CA ALA A 64 -2.46 -12.08 -13.58
C ALA A 64 -2.37 -13.06 -12.41
N ARG A 65 -3.50 -13.73 -12.09
CA ARG A 65 -3.58 -14.73 -11.02
C ARG A 65 -2.70 -15.94 -11.31
N GLU A 66 -2.69 -16.41 -12.56
CA GLU A 66 -1.85 -17.52 -12.99
C GLU A 66 -0.36 -17.19 -12.83
N ILE A 67 0.08 -16.03 -13.34
CA ILE A 67 1.46 -15.54 -13.21
C ILE A 67 1.88 -15.38 -11.74
N LEU A 68 1.03 -14.79 -10.88
CA LEU A 68 1.34 -14.57 -9.47
C LEU A 68 1.45 -15.86 -8.64
N ARG A 69 0.80 -16.94 -9.09
CA ARG A 69 0.82 -18.26 -8.43
C ARG A 69 1.84 -19.23 -9.01
N HIS A 70 2.44 -18.88 -10.15
CA HIS A 70 3.34 -19.78 -10.83
C HIS A 70 4.69 -19.87 -10.11
N THR A 71 5.16 -21.10 -9.80
CA THR A 71 6.37 -21.36 -8.99
C THR A 71 7.69 -20.95 -9.66
N LYS A 72 7.71 -20.87 -11.00
CA LYS A 72 8.88 -20.47 -11.81
C LYS A 72 8.88 -18.97 -12.14
N VAL A 73 7.93 -18.22 -11.60
CA VAL A 73 7.85 -16.77 -11.73
C VAL A 73 8.35 -16.13 -10.45
N LYS A 74 9.30 -15.20 -10.59
CA LYS A 74 9.93 -14.50 -9.47
C LYS A 74 9.49 -13.05 -9.38
N GLN A 75 9.70 -12.49 -8.21
CA GLN A 75 9.53 -11.06 -7.99
C GLN A 75 10.56 -10.29 -8.80
N ASP A 76 10.14 -9.19 -9.44
CA ASP A 76 11.00 -8.27 -10.18
C ASP A 76 10.74 -6.82 -9.72
N GLY A 77 11.70 -5.93 -9.91
CA GLY A 77 11.58 -4.52 -9.51
C GLY A 77 11.71 -4.26 -8.01
N ALA A 78 11.28 -3.08 -7.58
CA ALA A 78 11.35 -2.58 -6.18
C ALA A 78 12.76 -2.59 -5.55
N GLY A 79 13.82 -2.56 -6.37
CA GLY A 79 15.20 -2.48 -5.88
C GLY A 79 15.75 -3.78 -5.29
N ALA A 80 15.15 -4.92 -5.61
CA ALA A 80 15.58 -6.24 -5.11
C ALA A 80 17.09 -6.51 -5.33
N GLU A 81 17.65 -6.00 -6.43
CA GLU A 81 19.06 -6.17 -6.79
C GLU A 81 20.02 -5.27 -5.98
N GLN A 82 19.49 -4.33 -5.18
CA GLN A 82 20.29 -3.31 -4.48
C GLN A 82 20.40 -3.53 -2.97
N VAL A 83 19.71 -4.55 -2.44
CA VAL A 83 19.68 -4.79 -0.97
C VAL A 83 20.88 -5.62 -0.53
N ASP A 84 21.94 -4.93 -0.08
CA ASP A 84 23.10 -5.57 0.55
C ASP A 84 22.96 -5.56 2.08
N VAL A 85 22.73 -6.74 2.65
CA VAL A 85 22.69 -6.98 4.12
C VAL A 85 23.97 -7.64 4.65
N GLY A 86 24.95 -7.92 3.77
CA GLY A 86 26.21 -8.59 4.10
C GLY A 86 26.11 -10.12 4.19
N ASN A 87 24.94 -10.67 4.47
CA ASN A 87 24.67 -12.12 4.46
C ASN A 87 23.39 -12.37 3.63
N PRO A 88 23.47 -13.12 2.52
CA PRO A 88 22.31 -13.42 1.68
C PRO A 88 21.14 -14.07 2.41
N GLU A 89 21.41 -14.82 3.48
CA GLU A 89 20.37 -15.46 4.31
C GLU A 89 19.56 -14.44 5.14
N HIS A 90 20.05 -13.21 5.30
CA HIS A 90 19.41 -12.15 6.07
C HIS A 90 18.66 -11.14 5.19
N VAL A 91 18.52 -11.41 3.90
CA VAL A 91 17.72 -10.58 2.98
C VAL A 91 16.25 -10.57 3.43
N PRO A 92 15.57 -9.42 3.51
CA PRO A 92 14.16 -9.36 3.89
C PRO A 92 13.27 -10.23 2.99
N VAL A 93 12.21 -10.79 3.58
CA VAL A 93 11.30 -11.74 2.89
C VAL A 93 10.71 -11.19 1.59
N PHE A 94 10.54 -9.89 1.49
CA PHE A 94 10.02 -9.22 0.31
C PHE A 94 10.88 -9.43 -0.94
N TYR A 95 12.19 -9.62 -0.78
CA TYR A 95 13.17 -9.76 -1.87
C TYR A 95 13.58 -11.22 -2.14
N LEU A 96 13.00 -12.16 -1.43
CA LEU A 96 13.30 -13.59 -1.58
C LEU A 96 12.28 -14.27 -2.49
N ASP A 97 12.70 -15.35 -3.16
CA ASP A 97 11.83 -16.25 -3.90
C ASP A 97 12.13 -17.71 -3.54
N GLY A 98 11.24 -18.63 -3.95
CA GLY A 98 11.40 -20.08 -3.76
C GLY A 98 11.45 -20.50 -2.30
N GLU A 99 12.27 -21.51 -1.99
CA GLU A 99 12.34 -22.09 -0.63
C GLU A 99 12.81 -21.10 0.45
N PRO A 100 13.80 -20.22 0.22
CA PRO A 100 14.16 -19.18 1.19
C PRO A 100 12.98 -18.25 1.53
N HIS A 101 12.17 -17.87 0.53
CA HIS A 101 10.96 -17.10 0.74
C HIS A 101 9.94 -17.88 1.58
N HIS A 102 9.66 -19.14 1.22
CA HIS A 102 8.68 -19.97 1.91
C HIS A 102 9.03 -20.16 3.39
N SER A 103 10.28 -20.52 3.68
CA SER A 103 10.78 -20.68 5.06
C SER A 103 10.66 -19.38 5.86
N ARG A 104 11.04 -18.23 5.26
CA ARG A 104 10.95 -16.94 5.91
C ARG A 104 9.50 -16.52 6.13
N ARG A 105 8.66 -16.73 5.10
CA ARG A 105 7.23 -16.43 5.15
C ARG A 105 6.53 -17.21 6.24
N ALA A 106 6.77 -18.52 6.33
CA ALA A 106 6.20 -19.39 7.37
C ALA A 106 6.57 -18.89 8.77
N ALA A 107 7.79 -18.40 8.95
CA ALA A 107 8.25 -17.92 10.25
C ALA A 107 7.56 -16.61 10.71
N ILE A 108 7.20 -15.71 9.77
CA ILE A 108 6.60 -14.41 10.12
C ILE A 108 5.07 -14.40 10.06
N VAL A 109 4.42 -15.36 9.38
CA VAL A 109 2.95 -15.34 9.15
C VAL A 109 2.17 -15.29 10.47
N LYS A 110 2.67 -15.90 11.53
CA LYS A 110 2.05 -15.92 12.86
C LYS A 110 1.80 -14.53 13.43
N PHE A 111 2.62 -13.53 13.07
CA PHE A 111 2.46 -12.15 13.53
C PHE A 111 1.29 -11.41 12.83
N PHE A 112 0.77 -11.95 11.73
CA PHE A 112 -0.30 -11.36 10.93
C PHE A 112 -1.61 -12.14 10.96
N MET A 113 -1.67 -13.23 11.76
CA MET A 113 -2.88 -14.05 11.87
C MET A 113 -4.00 -13.33 12.66
N PRO A 114 -5.27 -13.63 12.40
CA PRO A 114 -6.42 -13.03 13.11
C PRO A 114 -6.28 -13.08 14.64
N LYS A 115 -5.75 -14.17 15.18
CA LYS A 115 -5.51 -14.31 16.62
C LYS A 115 -4.55 -13.24 17.14
N ALA A 116 -3.43 -12.99 16.46
CA ALA A 116 -2.47 -11.94 16.85
C ALA A 116 -3.10 -10.55 16.77
N ILE A 117 -3.88 -10.29 15.73
CA ILE A 117 -4.61 -9.02 15.56
C ILE A 117 -5.55 -8.81 16.74
N GLN A 118 -6.39 -9.80 17.04
CA GLN A 118 -7.41 -9.70 18.10
C GLN A 118 -6.81 -9.57 19.49
N THR A 119 -5.77 -10.36 19.81
CA THR A 119 -5.23 -10.46 21.18
C THR A 119 -4.15 -9.43 21.49
N ARG A 120 -3.49 -8.85 20.47
CA ARG A 120 -2.32 -7.99 20.67
C ARG A 120 -2.48 -6.61 20.06
N TYR A 121 -2.92 -6.53 18.79
CA TYR A 121 -2.86 -5.26 18.05
C TYR A 121 -4.15 -4.45 18.16
N LEU A 122 -5.30 -5.08 18.34
CA LEU A 122 -6.58 -4.38 18.46
C LEU A 122 -6.56 -3.33 19.58
N ALA A 123 -6.06 -3.71 20.75
CA ALA A 123 -5.94 -2.77 21.86
C ALA A 123 -4.99 -1.59 21.58
N VAL A 124 -3.95 -1.81 20.75
CA VAL A 124 -3.05 -0.72 20.31
C VAL A 124 -3.76 0.18 19.32
N MET A 125 -4.48 -0.39 18.33
CA MET A 125 -5.28 0.36 17.36
C MET A 125 -6.28 1.25 18.07
N GLU A 126 -7.03 0.71 19.03
CA GLU A 126 -8.05 1.43 19.78
C GLU A 126 -7.48 2.56 20.64
N ARG A 127 -6.50 2.25 21.51
CA ARG A 127 -5.88 3.26 22.39
C ARG A 127 -5.22 4.39 21.58
N THR A 128 -4.52 4.04 20.49
CA THR A 128 -3.88 5.05 19.65
C THR A 128 -4.93 5.93 18.96
N THR A 129 -5.96 5.32 18.39
CA THR A 129 -7.08 6.04 17.78
C THR A 129 -7.73 6.99 18.78
N ASP A 130 -8.08 6.52 19.98
CA ASP A 130 -8.73 7.35 21.01
C ASP A 130 -7.87 8.55 21.40
N ARG A 131 -6.57 8.35 21.57
CA ARG A 131 -5.62 9.44 21.87
C ARG A 131 -5.56 10.47 20.74
N LEU A 132 -5.46 10.02 19.49
CA LEU A 132 -5.38 10.90 18.32
C LEU A 132 -6.69 11.69 18.12
N LEU A 133 -7.84 11.05 18.31
CA LEU A 133 -9.13 11.69 18.21
C LEU A 133 -9.44 12.62 19.40
N ALA A 134 -8.93 12.32 20.59
CA ALA A 134 -8.99 13.25 21.73
C ALA A 134 -8.17 14.52 21.43
N GLN A 135 -6.99 14.39 20.84
CA GLN A 135 -6.20 15.54 20.41
C GLN A 135 -6.90 16.33 19.30
N LEU A 136 -7.49 15.66 18.30
CA LEU A 136 -8.29 16.32 17.25
C LEU A 136 -9.44 17.14 17.87
N ARG A 137 -10.20 16.57 18.80
CA ARG A 137 -11.31 17.27 19.46
C ARG A 137 -10.84 18.48 20.28
N SER A 138 -9.69 18.39 20.95
CA SER A 138 -9.14 19.51 21.73
C SER A 138 -8.64 20.66 20.85
N THR A 139 -8.07 20.35 19.67
CA THR A 139 -7.54 21.34 18.73
C THR A 139 -8.58 21.82 17.71
N GLY A 140 -9.62 21.01 17.46
CA GLY A 140 -10.66 21.25 16.45
C GLY A 140 -10.21 20.97 15.01
N SER A 141 -8.95 20.64 14.80
CA SER A 141 -8.39 20.38 13.46
C SER A 141 -7.16 19.48 13.53
N ALA A 142 -6.96 18.64 12.51
CA ALA A 142 -5.76 17.83 12.35
C ALA A 142 -5.49 17.55 10.86
N LYS A 143 -4.24 17.24 10.55
CA LYS A 143 -3.87 16.66 9.24
C LYS A 143 -4.11 15.15 9.30
N LEU A 144 -5.04 14.70 8.47
CA LEU A 144 -5.46 13.31 8.44
C LEU A 144 -4.31 12.36 8.08
N ASP A 145 -3.47 12.76 7.13
CA ASP A 145 -2.29 11.97 6.72
C ASP A 145 -1.25 11.84 7.84
N GLU A 146 -1.09 12.85 8.70
CA GLU A 146 -0.16 12.79 9.83
C GLU A 146 -0.69 11.87 10.95
N ILE A 147 -1.95 12.00 11.34
CA ILE A 147 -2.54 11.14 12.39
C ILE A 147 -2.72 9.69 11.92
N SER A 148 -3.06 9.48 10.64
CA SER A 148 -3.11 8.14 10.05
C SER A 148 -1.73 7.47 10.03
N PHE A 149 -0.67 8.23 9.73
CA PHE A 149 0.69 7.70 9.75
C PHE A 149 1.13 7.36 11.18
N GLU A 150 0.82 8.19 12.17
CA GLU A 150 1.15 7.91 13.58
C GLU A 150 0.44 6.65 14.08
N LEU A 151 -0.81 6.42 13.67
CA LEU A 151 -1.52 5.17 13.95
C LEU A 151 -0.79 3.98 13.33
N ALA A 152 -0.52 4.03 12.01
CA ALA A 152 0.15 2.96 11.29
C ALA A 152 1.54 2.63 11.87
N VAL A 153 2.30 3.65 12.27
CA VAL A 153 3.59 3.48 12.97
C VAL A 153 3.40 2.77 14.31
N SER A 154 2.38 3.15 15.09
CA SER A 154 2.12 2.56 16.41
C SER A 154 1.80 1.07 16.31
N VAL A 155 0.93 0.70 15.36
CA VAL A 155 0.53 -0.71 15.15
C VAL A 155 1.69 -1.53 14.58
N ALA A 156 2.36 -1.04 13.56
CA ALA A 156 3.48 -1.75 12.96
C ALA A 156 4.66 -1.87 13.94
N SER A 157 4.88 -0.90 14.82
CA SER A 157 5.92 -0.96 15.85
C SER A 157 5.69 -2.12 16.82
N GLU A 158 4.44 -2.44 17.15
CA GLU A 158 4.11 -3.59 17.99
C GLU A 158 4.43 -4.92 17.30
N ILE A 159 4.17 -5.00 15.98
CA ILE A 159 4.48 -6.19 15.17
C ILE A 159 6.00 -6.38 15.03
N VAL A 160 6.71 -5.29 14.75
CA VAL A 160 8.15 -5.30 14.50
C VAL A 160 8.94 -5.46 15.80
N GLY A 161 8.46 -4.86 16.89
CA GLY A 161 9.14 -4.82 18.19
C GLY A 161 9.84 -3.47 18.47
N LEU A 162 9.49 -2.39 17.77
CA LEU A 162 10.00 -1.02 17.98
C LEU A 162 9.24 -0.30 19.11
N THR A 163 9.09 -0.96 20.26
CA THR A 163 8.24 -0.50 21.36
C THR A 163 8.97 0.32 22.43
N GLU A 164 10.28 0.49 22.29
CA GLU A 164 11.11 1.23 23.25
C GLU A 164 11.24 2.72 22.90
N SER A 165 10.50 3.16 21.90
CA SER A 165 10.49 4.54 21.39
C SER A 165 9.19 5.24 21.72
N ASN A 166 9.24 6.58 21.82
CA ASN A 166 8.03 7.38 21.79
C ASN A 166 7.42 7.34 20.38
N GLY A 167 6.23 6.78 20.23
CA GLY A 167 5.57 6.55 18.93
C GLY A 167 5.41 7.82 18.09
N HIS A 168 5.08 8.96 18.70
CA HIS A 168 4.97 10.25 18.01
C HIS A 168 6.33 10.70 17.45
N LYS A 169 7.41 10.64 18.23
CA LYS A 169 8.77 10.99 17.76
C LYS A 169 9.26 10.00 16.70
N LEU A 170 8.97 8.72 16.83
CA LEU A 170 9.28 7.69 15.84
C LEU A 170 8.56 7.98 14.51
N SER A 171 7.27 8.30 14.55
CA SER A 171 6.51 8.63 13.33
C SER A 171 7.08 9.86 12.60
N GLN A 172 7.46 10.91 13.32
CA GLN A 172 8.08 12.10 12.74
C GLN A 172 9.45 11.78 12.08
N ARG A 173 10.30 10.97 12.74
CA ARG A 173 11.59 10.53 12.16
C ARG A 173 11.39 9.71 10.90
N LEU A 174 10.50 8.70 10.97
CA LEU A 174 10.19 7.85 9.82
C LEU A 174 9.56 8.63 8.67
N ALA A 175 8.65 9.57 8.94
CA ALA A 175 8.06 10.41 7.90
C ALA A 175 9.12 11.20 7.13
N THR A 176 10.11 11.78 7.84
CA THR A 176 11.20 12.55 7.21
C THR A 176 12.17 11.63 6.49
N LEU A 177 12.55 10.51 7.11
CA LEU A 177 13.45 9.51 6.53
C LEU A 177 12.88 8.95 5.21
N LEU A 178 11.66 8.46 5.23
CA LEU A 178 11.02 7.84 4.06
C LEU A 178 10.80 8.86 2.93
N ARG A 179 10.35 10.09 3.27
CA ARG A 179 10.21 11.17 2.28
C ARG A 179 11.54 11.49 1.59
N SER A 180 12.63 11.53 2.35
CA SER A 180 13.95 11.83 1.81
C SER A 180 14.52 10.68 0.99
N THR A 181 14.31 9.44 1.43
CA THR A 181 14.77 8.21 0.76
C THR A 181 14.10 8.00 -0.60
N PHE A 182 12.78 8.26 -0.68
CA PHE A 182 12.02 8.07 -1.93
C PHE A 182 11.95 9.33 -2.81
N SER A 183 12.73 10.36 -2.51
CA SER A 183 12.74 11.59 -3.29
C SER A 183 13.64 11.48 -4.51
N ASN A 184 13.11 11.80 -5.68
CA ASN A 184 13.85 11.91 -6.95
C ASN A 184 14.47 13.32 -7.16
N ALA A 185 14.49 14.18 -6.13
CA ALA A 185 15.03 15.53 -6.24
C ALA A 185 16.53 15.52 -6.53
N THR A 186 16.97 16.41 -7.42
CA THR A 186 18.36 16.63 -7.82
C THR A 186 18.88 17.98 -7.31
N GLY A 187 20.16 18.28 -7.54
CA GLY A 187 20.79 19.52 -7.12
C GLY A 187 20.81 19.70 -5.59
N LEU A 188 20.65 20.93 -5.11
CA LEU A 188 20.69 21.27 -3.67
C LEU A 188 19.60 20.55 -2.87
N ARG A 189 18.41 20.35 -3.45
CA ARG A 189 17.32 19.57 -2.81
C ARG A 189 17.71 18.10 -2.68
N GLY A 190 18.34 17.53 -3.72
CA GLY A 190 18.85 16.15 -3.68
C GLY A 190 19.94 15.97 -2.62
N LEU A 191 20.86 16.91 -2.50
CA LEU A 191 21.90 16.88 -1.46
C LEU A 191 21.29 16.94 -0.05
N ARG A 192 20.33 17.85 0.17
CA ARG A 192 19.59 17.91 1.44
C ARG A 192 18.87 16.60 1.75
N ASN A 193 18.25 15.97 0.76
CA ASN A 193 17.57 14.68 0.97
C ASN A 193 18.55 13.56 1.31
N LYS A 194 19.73 13.51 0.68
CA LYS A 194 20.78 12.56 1.06
C LYS A 194 21.26 12.79 2.51
N PHE A 195 21.47 14.05 2.89
CA PHE A 195 21.81 14.40 4.27
C PHE A 195 20.70 13.98 5.25
N ASN A 196 19.44 14.27 4.95
CA ASN A 196 18.30 13.87 5.77
C ASN A 196 18.19 12.35 5.88
N THR A 197 18.35 11.62 4.78
CA THR A 197 18.35 10.14 4.79
C THR A 197 19.42 9.59 5.71
N PHE A 198 20.64 10.10 5.62
CA PHE A 198 21.72 9.70 6.52
C PHE A 198 21.45 10.08 7.98
N PHE A 199 21.07 11.33 8.24
CA PHE A 199 20.85 11.85 9.60
C PHE A 199 19.67 11.16 10.30
N TYR A 200 18.49 11.10 9.65
CA TYR A 200 17.31 10.46 10.21
C TYR A 200 17.42 8.93 10.21
N GLY A 201 18.15 8.34 9.26
CA GLY A 201 18.49 6.93 9.27
C GLY A 201 19.37 6.55 10.48
N THR A 202 20.38 7.38 10.78
CA THR A 202 21.21 7.20 11.97
C THR A 202 20.40 7.39 13.26
N GLN A 203 19.52 8.42 13.31
CA GLN A 203 18.64 8.61 14.47
C GLN A 203 17.69 7.43 14.66
N PHE A 204 17.06 6.95 13.60
CA PHE A 204 16.18 5.77 13.65
C PHE A 204 16.94 4.54 14.17
N PHE A 205 18.15 4.30 13.67
CA PHE A 205 18.98 3.21 14.15
C PHE A 205 19.33 3.35 15.64
N VAL A 206 19.84 4.51 16.05
CA VAL A 206 20.37 4.69 17.42
C VAL A 206 19.26 4.85 18.46
N LEU A 207 18.18 5.57 18.12
CA LEU A 207 17.13 5.95 19.07
C LEU A 207 15.92 4.98 19.08
N ASP A 208 15.75 4.19 18.03
CA ASP A 208 14.56 3.31 17.90
C ASP A 208 14.95 1.84 17.78
N VAL A 209 15.82 1.50 16.82
CA VAL A 209 16.19 0.10 16.57
C VAL A 209 17.08 -0.44 17.69
N MET A 210 18.17 0.26 18.02
CA MET A 210 19.13 -0.25 19.01
C MET A 210 18.59 -0.38 20.43
N PRO A 211 17.75 0.54 20.96
CA PRO A 211 17.09 0.31 22.25
C PRO A 211 16.20 -0.93 22.23
N SER A 212 15.41 -1.10 21.17
CA SER A 212 14.53 -2.27 20.99
C SER A 212 15.34 -3.56 20.89
N VAL A 213 16.43 -3.58 20.13
CA VAL A 213 17.35 -4.73 20.04
C VAL A 213 17.95 -5.06 21.41
N ARG A 214 18.40 -4.06 22.18
CA ARG A 214 18.97 -4.27 23.52
C ARG A 214 17.94 -4.87 24.47
N GLU A 215 16.72 -4.37 24.45
CA GLU A 215 15.65 -4.92 25.30
C GLU A 215 15.27 -6.34 24.88
N ARG A 216 15.17 -6.63 23.57
CA ARG A 216 14.89 -8.00 23.08
C ARG A 216 16.03 -8.97 23.33
N LYS A 217 17.28 -8.51 23.46
CA LYS A 217 18.40 -9.34 23.91
C LYS A 217 18.24 -9.78 25.36
N LYS A 218 17.70 -8.90 26.24
CA LYS A 218 17.41 -9.24 27.63
C LYS A 218 16.15 -10.12 27.77
N ARG A 219 15.09 -9.72 27.06
CA ARG A 219 13.77 -10.38 27.14
C ARG A 219 13.15 -10.50 25.76
N ARG A 220 13.09 -11.71 25.21
CA ARG A 220 12.40 -12.00 23.95
C ARG A 220 10.90 -11.72 24.08
N ARG A 221 10.30 -11.25 22.98
CA ARG A 221 8.85 -11.11 22.81
C ARG A 221 8.43 -11.77 21.50
N GLU A 222 7.15 -11.89 21.27
CA GLU A 222 6.61 -12.36 19.99
C GLU A 222 6.59 -11.23 18.98
N ASP A 223 7.76 -10.84 18.45
CA ASP A 223 7.93 -9.80 17.45
C ASP A 223 9.06 -10.15 16.46
N ILE A 224 9.15 -9.34 15.39
CA ILE A 224 10.11 -9.56 14.30
C ILE A 224 11.56 -9.41 14.80
N ILE A 225 11.86 -8.40 15.66
CA ILE A 225 13.21 -8.19 16.19
C ILE A 225 13.66 -9.40 17.00
N SER A 226 12.82 -9.95 17.87
CA SER A 226 13.16 -11.17 18.63
C SER A 226 13.47 -12.33 17.70
N GLN A 227 12.65 -12.53 16.65
CA GLN A 227 12.84 -13.59 15.68
C GLN A 227 14.14 -13.43 14.87
N THR A 228 14.48 -12.21 14.45
CA THR A 228 15.73 -11.93 13.72
C THR A 228 16.95 -12.13 14.60
N LEU A 229 16.87 -11.78 15.89
CA LEU A 229 17.91 -12.06 16.87
C LEU A 229 18.14 -13.57 17.09
N ASP A 230 17.07 -14.37 17.15
CA ASP A 230 17.16 -15.83 17.29
C ASP A 230 17.79 -16.48 16.06
N LYS A 231 17.69 -15.84 14.90
CA LYS A 231 18.35 -16.25 13.63
C LYS A 231 19.76 -15.66 13.45
N GLY A 232 20.30 -14.97 14.46
CA GLY A 232 21.66 -14.42 14.41
C GLY A 232 21.87 -13.22 13.50
N TYR A 233 20.82 -12.46 13.19
CA TYR A 233 20.94 -11.26 12.32
C TYR A 233 21.87 -10.23 12.93
N SER A 234 22.68 -9.61 12.06
CA SER A 234 23.45 -8.41 12.42
C SER A 234 22.53 -7.23 12.69
N ASN A 235 23.02 -6.24 13.46
CA ASN A 235 22.25 -5.02 13.72
C ASN A 235 21.92 -4.27 12.41
N LYS A 236 22.78 -4.33 11.37
CA LYS A 236 22.53 -3.78 10.02
C LYS A 236 21.33 -4.50 9.37
N ALA A 237 21.32 -5.82 9.39
CA ALA A 237 20.23 -6.63 8.83
C ALA A 237 18.90 -6.38 9.56
N ILE A 238 18.92 -6.27 10.89
CA ILE A 238 17.73 -5.92 11.69
C ILE A 238 17.22 -4.53 11.32
N MET A 239 18.09 -3.53 11.12
CA MET A 239 17.69 -2.19 10.70
C MET A 239 17.01 -2.24 9.31
N ILE A 240 17.58 -2.97 8.36
CA ILE A 240 17.01 -3.11 7.01
C ILE A 240 15.65 -3.81 7.06
N GLU A 241 15.51 -4.85 7.89
CA GLU A 241 14.22 -5.51 8.13
C GLU A 241 13.19 -4.52 8.70
N CYS A 242 13.56 -3.74 9.73
CA CYS A 242 12.67 -2.70 10.29
C CYS A 242 12.26 -1.66 9.24
N MET A 243 13.18 -1.23 8.37
CA MET A 243 12.88 -0.29 7.27
C MET A 243 11.95 -0.90 6.24
N THR A 244 12.11 -2.20 5.92
CA THR A 244 11.21 -2.91 5.01
C THR A 244 9.78 -2.92 5.54
N TYR A 245 9.58 -3.22 6.82
CA TYR A 245 8.25 -3.16 7.44
C TYR A 245 7.70 -1.72 7.56
N ALA A 246 8.58 -0.73 7.81
CA ALA A 246 8.16 0.66 7.84
C ALA A 246 7.62 1.11 6.47
N THR A 247 8.32 0.76 5.39
CA THR A 247 7.90 1.10 4.04
C THR A 247 6.65 0.33 3.63
N ALA A 248 6.64 -0.99 3.83
CA ALA A 248 5.55 -1.84 3.37
C ALA A 248 4.27 -1.69 4.19
N GLY A 249 4.36 -1.50 5.51
CA GLY A 249 3.20 -1.49 6.40
C GLY A 249 2.72 -0.09 6.78
N MET A 250 3.63 0.84 7.08
CA MET A 250 3.24 2.14 7.63
C MET A 250 2.82 3.13 6.54
N VAL A 251 3.59 3.20 5.43
CA VAL A 251 3.28 4.13 4.33
C VAL A 251 1.99 3.73 3.64
N THR A 252 1.86 2.48 3.24
CA THR A 252 0.69 2.02 2.47
C THR A 252 -0.61 2.08 3.28
N THR A 253 -0.57 1.78 4.57
CA THR A 253 -1.74 1.87 5.46
C THR A 253 -2.19 3.31 5.64
N ARG A 254 -1.25 4.28 5.78
CA ARG A 254 -1.59 5.71 5.78
C ARG A 254 -2.35 6.09 4.51
N GLU A 255 -1.85 5.74 3.34
CA GLU A 255 -2.49 6.09 2.07
C GLU A 255 -3.89 5.48 1.97
N PHE A 256 -4.06 4.24 2.45
CA PHE A 256 -5.36 3.58 2.45
C PHE A 256 -6.36 4.28 3.39
N ILE A 257 -5.96 4.62 4.61
CA ILE A 257 -6.82 5.33 5.57
C ILE A 257 -7.28 6.67 4.98
N VAL A 258 -6.35 7.46 4.41
CA VAL A 258 -6.67 8.77 3.83
C VAL A 258 -7.57 8.64 2.61
N MET A 259 -7.31 7.68 1.72
CA MET A 259 -8.13 7.43 0.53
C MET A 259 -9.55 7.00 0.91
N ALA A 260 -9.67 6.04 1.84
CA ALA A 260 -10.96 5.56 2.30
C ALA A 260 -11.76 6.67 3.00
N ALA A 261 -11.12 7.46 3.86
CA ALA A 261 -11.74 8.63 4.46
C ALA A 261 -12.24 9.62 3.41
N TRP A 262 -11.42 9.92 2.39
CA TRP A 262 -11.81 10.83 1.33
C TRP A 262 -13.04 10.35 0.57
N HIS A 263 -13.11 9.06 0.23
CA HIS A 263 -14.31 8.47 -0.37
C HIS A 263 -15.55 8.61 0.52
N LEU A 264 -15.39 8.35 1.82
CA LEU A 264 -16.50 8.41 2.78
C LEU A 264 -16.97 9.84 3.06
N PHE A 265 -16.07 10.81 3.11
CA PHE A 265 -16.44 12.22 3.27
C PHE A 265 -17.13 12.81 2.03
N ASP A 266 -16.72 12.42 0.83
CA ASP A 266 -17.32 12.92 -0.41
C ASP A 266 -18.65 12.27 -0.78
N ARG A 267 -19.04 11.16 -0.09
CA ARG A 267 -20.28 10.41 -0.32
C ARG A 267 -21.07 10.25 0.96
N PRO A 268 -21.98 11.21 1.28
CA PRO A 268 -22.76 11.19 2.54
C PRO A 268 -23.54 9.90 2.76
N GLU A 269 -24.12 9.31 1.69
CA GLU A 269 -24.88 8.07 1.77
C GLU A 269 -23.96 6.86 2.10
N LEU A 270 -22.81 6.77 1.45
CA LEU A 270 -21.82 5.72 1.75
C LEU A 270 -21.27 5.86 3.18
N ARG A 271 -21.03 7.11 3.61
CA ARG A 271 -20.64 7.40 5.01
C ARG A 271 -21.70 6.96 6.01
N ALA A 272 -22.97 7.29 5.75
CA ALA A 272 -24.07 6.88 6.60
C ALA A 272 -24.20 5.35 6.65
N GLN A 273 -24.07 4.67 5.50
CA GLN A 273 -24.03 3.22 5.41
C GLN A 273 -22.87 2.63 6.22
N PHE A 274 -21.66 3.20 6.10
CA PHE A 274 -20.48 2.75 6.85
C PHE A 274 -20.67 2.87 8.36
N VAL A 275 -21.20 4.00 8.83
CA VAL A 275 -21.43 4.27 10.27
C VAL A 275 -22.54 3.37 10.83
N ALA A 276 -23.56 3.02 10.04
CA ALA A 276 -24.66 2.16 10.46
C ALA A 276 -24.34 0.65 10.38
N ALA A 277 -23.35 0.27 9.54
CA ALA A 277 -23.00 -1.12 9.30
C ALA A 277 -22.26 -1.75 10.50
N ASP A 278 -22.40 -3.06 10.60
CA ASP A 278 -21.53 -3.88 11.45
C ASP A 278 -20.11 -4.01 10.90
N GLU A 279 -19.28 -4.80 11.56
CA GLU A 279 -17.89 -4.99 11.15
C GLU A 279 -17.78 -5.56 9.73
N GLU A 280 -18.63 -6.52 9.35
CA GLU A 280 -18.61 -7.16 8.04
C GLU A 280 -18.99 -6.16 6.93
N GLY A 281 -20.05 -5.39 7.14
CA GLY A 281 -20.47 -4.35 6.20
C GLY A 281 -19.45 -3.21 6.06
N GLN A 282 -18.85 -2.77 7.17
CA GLN A 282 -17.75 -1.78 7.13
C GLN A 282 -16.55 -2.32 6.33
N MET A 283 -16.18 -3.59 6.53
CA MET A 283 -15.10 -4.23 5.79
C MET A 283 -15.41 -4.35 4.30
N ALA A 284 -16.64 -4.68 3.93
CA ALA A 284 -17.06 -4.75 2.52
C ALA A 284 -16.91 -3.39 1.81
N ILE A 285 -17.31 -2.30 2.46
CA ILE A 285 -17.12 -0.94 1.93
C ILE A 285 -15.63 -0.62 1.74
N LEU A 286 -14.79 -0.90 2.73
CA LEU A 286 -13.34 -0.64 2.65
C LEU A 286 -12.67 -1.48 1.58
N GLN A 287 -13.07 -2.73 1.42
CA GLN A 287 -12.53 -3.62 0.40
C GLN A 287 -12.91 -3.15 -1.02
N GLU A 288 -14.13 -2.66 -1.21
CA GLU A 288 -14.54 -2.14 -2.51
C GLU A 288 -13.83 -0.82 -2.85
N ILE A 289 -13.63 0.08 -1.88
CA ILE A 289 -12.79 1.26 -2.07
C ILE A 289 -11.37 0.83 -2.47
N LEU A 290 -10.80 -0.18 -1.81
CA LEU A 290 -9.46 -0.66 -2.10
C LEU A 290 -9.38 -1.38 -3.46
N ARG A 291 -10.45 -2.02 -3.92
CA ARG A 291 -10.52 -2.58 -5.27
C ARG A 291 -10.36 -1.49 -6.33
N LEU A 292 -11.07 -0.39 -6.17
CA LEU A 292 -11.01 0.76 -7.08
C LEU A 292 -9.69 1.54 -6.96
N GLU A 293 -9.15 1.64 -5.76
CA GLU A 293 -8.01 2.46 -5.40
C GLU A 293 -6.88 1.63 -4.75
N PRO A 294 -6.37 0.56 -5.40
CA PRO A 294 -5.25 -0.19 -4.86
C PRO A 294 -4.04 0.74 -4.67
N ILE A 295 -3.37 0.61 -3.53
CA ILE A 295 -2.28 1.52 -3.16
C ILE A 295 -1.11 1.37 -4.12
N ALA A 296 -0.61 0.15 -4.32
CA ALA A 296 0.33 -0.14 -5.39
C ALA A 296 -0.43 -0.17 -6.72
N ALA A 297 0.02 0.62 -7.70
CA ALA A 297 -0.57 0.61 -9.03
C ALA A 297 -0.11 -0.62 -9.83
N MET A 298 1.16 -1.01 -9.67
CA MET A 298 1.76 -2.12 -10.39
C MET A 298 2.64 -2.97 -9.49
N ILE A 299 2.68 -4.27 -9.77
CA ILE A 299 3.66 -5.21 -9.22
C ILE A 299 4.34 -5.96 -10.36
N TYR A 300 5.64 -6.19 -10.22
CA TYR A 300 6.47 -6.72 -11.30
C TYR A 300 6.82 -8.18 -11.05
N ARG A 301 6.88 -8.94 -12.14
CA ARG A 301 7.27 -10.36 -12.16
C ARG A 301 8.16 -10.67 -13.35
N ARG A 302 8.97 -11.72 -13.22
CA ARG A 302 9.82 -12.25 -14.28
C ARG A 302 9.72 -13.77 -14.30
N ALA A 303 9.54 -14.35 -15.50
CA ALA A 303 9.67 -15.77 -15.69
C ALA A 303 11.16 -16.14 -15.79
N ASP A 304 11.66 -17.02 -14.93
CA ASP A 304 13.05 -17.46 -14.97
C ASP A 304 13.28 -18.56 -16.02
N GLU A 305 12.25 -19.32 -16.34
CA GLU A 305 12.23 -20.42 -17.30
C GLU A 305 11.04 -20.29 -18.25
N ASP A 306 11.01 -21.11 -19.31
CA ASP A 306 9.79 -21.29 -20.11
C ASP A 306 8.69 -21.89 -19.21
N ILE A 307 7.50 -21.29 -19.25
CA ILE A 307 6.35 -21.73 -18.48
C ILE A 307 5.14 -21.91 -19.41
N ASP A 308 4.32 -22.90 -19.10
CA ASP A 308 3.05 -23.11 -19.78
C ASP A 308 1.91 -22.50 -18.93
N THR A 309 1.09 -21.68 -19.57
CA THR A 309 -0.06 -21.04 -18.96
C THR A 309 -1.35 -21.54 -19.60
N THR A 310 -2.40 -21.67 -18.80
CA THR A 310 -3.70 -22.12 -19.29
C THR A 310 -4.43 -21.02 -20.05
N THR A 311 -4.14 -19.76 -19.72
CA THR A 311 -4.81 -18.59 -20.29
C THR A 311 -4.20 -18.13 -21.62
N ARG A 312 -2.88 -18.21 -21.76
CA ARG A 312 -2.17 -17.65 -22.94
C ARG A 312 -1.14 -18.59 -23.58
N GLY A 313 -1.11 -19.87 -23.18
CA GLY A 313 -0.14 -20.83 -23.68
C GLY A 313 1.27 -20.60 -23.15
N GLN A 314 2.29 -20.87 -23.99
CA GLN A 314 3.69 -20.81 -23.58
C GLN A 314 4.21 -19.37 -23.42
N VAL A 315 4.77 -19.09 -22.26
CA VAL A 315 5.51 -17.85 -21.94
C VAL A 315 6.99 -18.18 -21.88
N LYS A 316 7.81 -17.39 -22.57
CA LYS A 316 9.25 -17.61 -22.66
C LYS A 316 10.00 -17.17 -21.41
N ALA A 317 11.11 -17.84 -21.13
CA ALA A 317 12.08 -17.44 -20.12
C ALA A 317 12.49 -15.97 -20.29
N ARG A 318 12.75 -15.28 -19.19
CA ARG A 318 13.08 -13.85 -19.10
C ARG A 318 11.94 -12.88 -19.49
N SER A 319 10.74 -13.37 -19.82
CA SER A 319 9.58 -12.49 -19.96
C SER A 319 9.33 -11.73 -18.66
N LYS A 320 9.15 -10.41 -18.80
CA LYS A 320 8.86 -9.51 -17.68
C LYS A 320 7.42 -9.03 -17.75
N PHE A 321 6.78 -8.95 -16.60
CA PHE A 321 5.39 -8.57 -16.46
C PHE A 321 5.23 -7.43 -15.48
N ALA A 322 4.41 -6.46 -15.85
CA ALA A 322 3.87 -5.42 -14.97
C ALA A 322 2.37 -5.71 -14.77
N ILE A 323 2.00 -6.25 -13.63
CA ILE A 323 0.61 -6.54 -13.29
C ILE A 323 -0.02 -5.23 -12.83
N ASP A 324 -0.90 -4.67 -13.65
CA ASP A 324 -1.67 -3.47 -13.35
C ASP A 324 -2.82 -3.82 -12.42
N LEU A 325 -2.63 -3.57 -11.11
CA LEU A 325 -3.61 -3.93 -10.10
C LEU A 325 -4.98 -3.25 -10.29
N ARG A 326 -5.00 -2.04 -10.89
CA ARG A 326 -6.24 -1.33 -11.19
C ARG A 326 -6.97 -1.94 -12.38
N GLY A 327 -6.23 -2.23 -13.46
CA GLY A 327 -6.75 -2.91 -14.63
C GLY A 327 -7.32 -4.27 -14.26
N VAL A 328 -6.52 -5.07 -13.53
CA VAL A 328 -6.92 -6.41 -13.06
C VAL A 328 -8.16 -6.36 -12.14
N ASN A 329 -8.22 -5.40 -11.21
CA ASN A 329 -9.36 -5.24 -10.32
C ASN A 329 -10.60 -4.65 -11.00
N SER A 330 -10.47 -4.17 -12.23
CA SER A 330 -11.55 -3.61 -13.05
C SER A 330 -11.80 -4.43 -14.31
N ASP A 331 -11.28 -5.65 -14.38
CA ASP A 331 -11.57 -6.59 -15.48
C ASP A 331 -13.06 -6.92 -15.51
N GLU A 332 -13.76 -6.49 -16.56
CA GLU A 332 -15.22 -6.66 -16.69
C GLU A 332 -15.64 -8.13 -16.70
N ALA A 333 -14.78 -9.03 -17.19
CA ALA A 333 -15.02 -10.46 -17.14
C ALA A 333 -15.13 -10.98 -15.70
N LEU A 334 -14.48 -10.31 -14.74
CA LEU A 334 -14.52 -10.65 -13.32
C LEU A 334 -15.58 -9.83 -12.57
N VAL A 335 -15.60 -8.51 -12.75
CA VAL A 335 -16.36 -7.60 -11.86
C VAL A 335 -17.70 -7.15 -12.45
N GLY A 336 -18.01 -7.56 -13.70
CA GLY A 336 -19.24 -7.21 -14.39
C GLY A 336 -19.23 -5.82 -15.05
N PRO A 337 -20.39 -5.38 -15.59
CA PRO A 337 -20.48 -4.26 -16.55
C PRO A 337 -20.22 -2.86 -15.96
N CYS A 338 -20.08 -2.74 -14.63
CA CYS A 338 -19.82 -1.47 -13.95
C CYS A 338 -18.48 -1.49 -13.21
N PRO A 339 -17.32 -1.65 -13.89
CA PRO A 339 -16.05 -1.93 -13.24
C PRO A 339 -15.55 -0.77 -12.37
N PHE A 340 -15.98 0.47 -12.67
CA PHE A 340 -15.52 1.68 -11.98
C PHE A 340 -16.52 2.25 -10.97
N ALA A 341 -17.69 1.62 -10.84
CA ALA A 341 -18.67 1.98 -9.82
C ALA A 341 -18.30 1.36 -8.47
N LEU A 342 -18.55 2.11 -7.39
CA LEU A 342 -18.36 1.66 -6.02
C LEU A 342 -19.62 0.90 -5.55
N ASP A 343 -19.52 -0.43 -5.50
CA ASP A 343 -20.59 -1.34 -5.06
C ASP A 343 -20.06 -2.23 -3.92
N PRO A 344 -20.34 -1.90 -2.65
CA PRO A 344 -19.87 -2.69 -1.50
C PRO A 344 -20.33 -4.17 -1.50
N ASP A 345 -21.43 -4.48 -2.17
CA ASP A 345 -21.95 -5.85 -2.28
C ASP A 345 -21.34 -6.65 -3.42
N ARG A 346 -20.48 -6.04 -4.24
CA ARG A 346 -19.91 -6.66 -5.44
C ARG A 346 -19.27 -8.02 -5.16
N ALA A 347 -18.37 -8.07 -4.20
CA ALA A 347 -17.67 -9.32 -3.86
C ALA A 347 -18.64 -10.43 -3.45
N LYS A 348 -19.67 -10.10 -2.67
CA LYS A 348 -20.71 -11.03 -2.24
C LYS A 348 -21.55 -11.50 -3.43
N LYS A 349 -22.01 -10.59 -4.29
CA LYS A 349 -22.78 -10.90 -5.50
C LYS A 349 -22.02 -11.84 -6.45
N LEU A 350 -20.69 -11.66 -6.55
CA LEU A 350 -19.83 -12.43 -7.44
C LEU A 350 -19.19 -13.66 -6.77
N ASN A 351 -19.48 -13.93 -5.50
CA ASN A 351 -18.83 -14.96 -4.69
C ASN A 351 -17.29 -14.91 -4.77
N GLN A 352 -16.73 -13.69 -4.68
CA GLN A 352 -15.31 -13.41 -4.76
C GLN A 352 -14.73 -12.98 -3.42
N ASN A 353 -13.39 -13.07 -3.29
CA ASN A 353 -12.69 -12.48 -2.17
C ASN A 353 -12.77 -10.94 -2.30
N GLY A 354 -13.29 -10.25 -1.28
CA GLY A 354 -13.51 -8.80 -1.31
C GLY A 354 -12.26 -7.96 -1.57
N THR A 355 -11.06 -8.49 -1.32
CA THR A 355 -9.81 -7.77 -1.61
C THR A 355 -9.38 -7.84 -3.07
N PHE A 356 -10.01 -8.71 -3.86
CA PHE A 356 -9.59 -8.97 -5.24
C PHE A 356 -8.07 -9.16 -5.35
N MET A 357 -7.38 -8.37 -6.18
CA MET A 357 -5.92 -8.40 -6.35
C MET A 357 -5.19 -7.27 -5.61
N SER A 358 -5.89 -6.44 -4.83
CA SER A 358 -5.32 -5.23 -4.21
C SER A 358 -4.15 -5.50 -3.25
N PHE A 359 -4.07 -6.71 -2.72
CA PHE A 359 -2.95 -7.19 -1.89
C PHE A 359 -2.04 -8.19 -2.62
N GLY A 360 -2.12 -8.26 -3.95
CA GLY A 360 -1.47 -9.30 -4.74
C GLY A 360 -2.10 -10.69 -4.55
N ASP A 361 -1.48 -11.70 -5.12
CA ASP A 361 -1.90 -13.12 -4.99
C ASP A 361 -0.65 -14.03 -4.92
N GLY A 362 -0.89 -15.34 -4.73
CA GLY A 362 0.16 -16.34 -4.65
C GLY A 362 1.06 -16.23 -3.42
N THR A 363 2.30 -16.66 -3.56
CA THR A 363 3.26 -16.76 -2.46
C THR A 363 3.62 -15.41 -1.85
N HIS A 364 3.63 -14.34 -2.66
CA HIS A 364 3.92 -12.97 -2.25
C HIS A 364 2.69 -12.14 -1.86
N ARG A 365 1.52 -12.72 -1.73
CA ARG A 365 0.35 -12.00 -1.23
C ARG A 365 0.69 -11.29 0.08
N CYS A 366 0.27 -10.02 0.22
CA CYS A 366 0.57 -9.20 1.40
C CYS A 366 0.21 -9.92 2.71
N PRO A 367 1.18 -10.11 3.64
CA PRO A 367 0.88 -10.75 4.93
C PRO A 367 0.03 -9.87 5.83
N GLY A 368 0.18 -8.55 5.73
CA GLY A 368 -0.45 -7.55 6.59
C GLY A 368 -1.86 -7.14 6.17
N TRP A 369 -2.45 -7.75 5.14
CA TRP A 369 -3.74 -7.29 4.60
C TRP A 369 -4.87 -7.20 5.64
N GLN A 370 -4.95 -8.15 6.56
CA GLN A 370 -5.95 -8.12 7.63
C GLN A 370 -5.67 -7.03 8.68
N VAL A 371 -4.39 -6.80 8.99
CA VAL A 371 -3.98 -5.70 9.89
C VAL A 371 -4.38 -4.36 9.28
N ALA A 372 -4.03 -4.11 8.02
CA ALA A 372 -4.33 -2.85 7.34
C ALA A 372 -5.84 -2.55 7.27
N LEU A 373 -6.66 -3.57 6.92
CA LEU A 373 -8.11 -3.42 6.88
C LEU A 373 -8.70 -3.18 8.28
N LYS A 374 -8.29 -3.97 9.28
CA LYS A 374 -8.81 -3.84 10.66
C LYS A 374 -8.45 -2.49 11.27
N GLU A 375 -7.22 -2.06 11.09
CA GLU A 375 -6.72 -0.76 11.55
C GLU A 375 -7.48 0.40 10.91
N THR A 376 -7.63 0.37 9.58
CA THR A 376 -8.40 1.37 8.84
C THR A 376 -9.85 1.42 9.32
N ARG A 377 -10.49 0.26 9.50
CA ARG A 377 -11.85 0.17 10.02
C ARG A 377 -11.98 0.79 11.42
N VAL A 378 -11.11 0.38 12.36
CA VAL A 378 -11.16 0.87 13.74
C VAL A 378 -11.02 2.39 13.78
N PHE A 379 -10.09 2.93 13.01
CA PHE A 379 -9.85 4.37 12.95
C PHE A 379 -11.02 5.12 12.32
N LEU A 380 -11.51 4.71 11.17
CA LEU A 380 -12.57 5.41 10.44
C LEU A 380 -13.93 5.31 11.14
N ASP A 381 -14.26 4.16 11.74
CA ASP A 381 -15.49 4.02 12.50
C ASP A 381 -15.57 5.05 13.65
N ARG A 382 -14.45 5.25 14.37
CA ARG A 382 -14.39 6.23 15.46
C ARG A 382 -14.27 7.66 14.96
N LEU A 383 -13.47 7.92 13.90
CA LEU A 383 -13.32 9.25 13.31
C LEU A 383 -14.66 9.81 12.83
N LEU A 384 -15.41 8.99 12.08
CA LEU A 384 -16.67 9.44 11.48
C LEU A 384 -17.81 9.68 12.48
N ARG A 385 -17.64 9.21 13.73
CA ARG A 385 -18.57 9.47 14.86
C ARG A 385 -18.17 10.68 15.71
N VAL A 386 -17.04 11.34 15.40
CA VAL A 386 -16.67 12.58 16.10
C VAL A 386 -17.69 13.68 15.76
N PRO A 387 -18.27 14.39 16.75
CA PRO A 387 -19.21 15.48 16.50
C PRO A 387 -18.63 16.56 15.57
N GLY A 388 -19.41 16.99 14.59
CA GLY A 388 -19.00 18.02 13.63
C GLY A 388 -17.85 17.65 12.68
N ILE A 389 -17.46 16.36 12.62
CA ILE A 389 -16.34 15.93 11.78
C ILE A 389 -16.61 16.14 10.28
N ARG A 390 -15.71 16.83 9.62
CA ARG A 390 -15.76 17.09 8.17
C ARG A 390 -14.36 17.12 7.59
N LEU A 391 -14.25 16.86 6.30
CA LEU A 391 -13.03 17.04 5.51
C LEU A 391 -13.01 18.49 5.02
N GLU A 392 -12.22 19.33 5.67
CA GLU A 392 -12.06 20.75 5.33
C GLU A 392 -11.25 20.94 4.05
N ARG A 393 -10.24 20.11 3.88
CA ARG A 393 -9.37 20.11 2.71
C ARG A 393 -9.12 18.69 2.25
N ALA A 394 -9.43 18.41 0.98
CA ALA A 394 -9.05 17.17 0.33
C ALA A 394 -7.51 17.02 0.25
N PRO A 395 -6.99 15.80 0.19
CA PRO A 395 -5.55 15.59 0.09
C PRO A 395 -4.99 16.06 -1.26
N ASP A 396 -3.77 16.58 -1.23
CA ASP A 396 -2.93 16.69 -2.42
C ASP A 396 -2.50 15.27 -2.83
N MET A 397 -2.68 14.92 -4.09
CA MET A 397 -2.30 13.61 -4.61
C MET A 397 -1.00 13.72 -5.40
N LEU A 398 0.02 13.00 -4.99
CA LEU A 398 1.35 12.96 -5.58
C LEU A 398 1.69 11.55 -6.06
N TRP A 399 2.64 11.41 -6.97
CA TRP A 399 3.14 10.11 -7.43
C TRP A 399 4.45 9.72 -6.73
N ASN A 400 4.50 8.52 -6.19
CA ASN A 400 5.70 7.90 -5.64
C ASN A 400 6.21 6.82 -6.61
N ALA A 401 7.12 7.20 -7.50
CA ALA A 401 7.63 6.29 -8.52
C ALA A 401 8.33 5.04 -7.95
N PRO A 402 9.20 5.13 -6.91
CA PRO A 402 9.83 3.95 -6.33
C PRO A 402 8.84 2.90 -5.79
N LEU A 403 7.70 3.33 -5.28
CA LEU A 403 6.66 2.43 -4.76
C LEU A 403 5.55 2.15 -5.78
N MET A 404 5.63 2.76 -6.98
CA MET A 404 4.56 2.70 -7.98
C MET A 404 3.19 2.96 -7.35
N SER A 405 3.07 4.00 -6.54
CA SER A 405 1.90 4.32 -5.75
C SER A 405 1.57 5.81 -5.78
N TYR A 406 0.33 6.15 -5.44
CA TYR A 406 0.01 7.53 -5.08
C TYR A 406 0.38 7.81 -3.63
N GLU A 407 0.59 9.09 -3.32
CA GLU A 407 0.75 9.62 -1.97
C GLU A 407 -0.28 10.72 -1.71
N LEU A 408 -0.94 10.67 -0.57
CA LEU A 408 -1.96 11.61 -0.14
C LEU A 408 -1.43 12.46 1.01
N ARG A 409 -1.38 13.78 0.82
CA ARG A 409 -0.79 14.72 1.79
C ARG A 409 -1.70 15.90 2.02
N ASN A 410 -1.52 16.53 3.19
CA ASN A 410 -2.21 17.77 3.55
C ASN A 410 -3.73 17.68 3.58
N ALA A 411 -4.30 16.50 3.78
CA ALA A 411 -5.72 16.34 4.05
C ALA A 411 -6.04 16.94 5.43
N ILE A 412 -6.98 17.88 5.51
CA ILE A 412 -7.36 18.51 6.77
C ILE A 412 -8.77 18.08 7.18
N VAL A 413 -8.89 17.53 8.36
CA VAL A 413 -10.16 17.26 9.01
C VAL A 413 -10.39 18.26 10.14
N THR A 414 -11.64 18.69 10.32
CA THR A 414 -12.06 19.61 11.40
C THR A 414 -13.28 19.04 12.11
N CYS A 415 -13.46 19.39 13.38
CA CYS A 415 -14.58 18.95 14.19
C CYS A 415 -14.96 20.02 15.22
N ASP A 416 -16.08 19.79 15.91
CA ASP A 416 -16.46 20.61 17.06
C ASP A 416 -15.44 20.42 18.19
N ARG A 417 -15.01 21.53 18.80
CA ARG A 417 -14.11 21.50 19.95
C ARG A 417 -14.87 21.11 21.20
N VAL A 418 -14.25 20.31 22.04
CA VAL A 418 -14.74 19.91 23.35
C VAL A 418 -13.72 20.33 24.40
#